data_aebf23abc1d3804377a35773497964bb
#
_entry.id   aebf23abc1d3804377a35773497964bb
#
_cell.length_a   1.000
_cell.length_b   1.000
_cell.length_c   1.000
_cell.angle_alpha   90.00
_cell.angle_beta   90.00
_cell.angle_gamma   90.00
#
_symmetry.space_group_name_H-M   'P 1'
#
loop_
_entity.id
_entity.type
_entity.pdbx_description
1 polymer ?
#
loop_
_entity_poly.entity_id
_entity_poly.type
_entity_poly.pdbx_seq_one_letter_code
_entity_poly.pdbx_strand_id
1 'polypeptide(L)'
;MAPLLLLPGLTCTPELWDGVREALPVGISCTALDNPPLEDIDAIAAAILQTAPPRFALAGFSFGGYVALAIAAQAMDRIERLALLSTGANADRPEAVANRGKLIELARSGGYASIDGRLTRFLLHADHQADAAINEKRTRMSRDYGVERYVAHLKACIARPARNTTLASIRVPTLIAVGREDLITPLTQHEDMARRIPAADLAVLEHCGHLAPLEAPTALAAALTKWMTQ
;
A
#
# COMPACT_ATOMS: atom_id res chain seq x y z
N MET A 1 13.40 19.52 1.20
CA MET A 1 12.82 18.23 0.69
C MET A 1 11.35 18.20 1.09
N ALA A 2 10.44 17.85 0.19
CA ALA A 2 9.01 17.76 0.53
C ALA A 2 8.76 16.67 1.58
N PRO A 3 7.76 16.83 2.48
CA PRO A 3 7.42 15.80 3.45
C PRO A 3 6.92 14.55 2.75
N LEU A 4 7.31 13.37 3.26
CA LEU A 4 6.88 12.07 2.75
C LEU A 4 5.61 11.63 3.48
N LEU A 5 4.53 11.42 2.74
CA LEU A 5 3.29 10.83 3.23
C LEU A 5 3.28 9.33 2.95
N LEU A 6 2.95 8.52 3.96
CA LEU A 6 2.96 7.06 3.91
C LEU A 6 1.53 6.54 4.11
N LEU A 7 0.97 5.86 3.10
CA LEU A 7 -0.37 5.28 3.14
C LEU A 7 -0.32 3.77 3.37
N PRO A 8 -0.98 3.24 4.41
CA PRO A 8 -0.96 1.82 4.74
C PRO A 8 -1.87 0.99 3.83
N GLY A 9 -1.69 -0.34 3.90
CA GLY A 9 -2.51 -1.32 3.22
C GLY A 9 -3.84 -1.63 3.93
N LEU A 10 -4.59 -2.55 3.34
CA LEU A 10 -5.80 -3.12 3.94
C LEU A 10 -5.43 -3.85 5.24
N THR A 11 -6.26 -3.73 6.28
CA THR A 11 -6.01 -4.24 7.64
C THR A 11 -4.78 -3.68 8.36
N CYS A 12 -4.12 -2.67 7.78
CA CYS A 12 -2.96 -2.01 8.36
C CYS A 12 -3.31 -0.60 8.86
N THR A 13 -2.76 -0.25 10.01
CA THR A 13 -2.77 1.10 10.57
C THR A 13 -1.45 1.82 10.24
N PRO A 14 -1.28 3.12 10.59
CA PRO A 14 0.00 3.82 10.46
C PRO A 14 1.19 3.11 11.12
N GLU A 15 0.94 2.26 12.12
CA GLU A 15 1.95 1.44 12.80
C GLU A 15 2.72 0.51 11.84
N LEU A 16 2.15 0.17 10.68
CA LEU A 16 2.82 -0.58 9.62
C LEU A 16 4.21 -0.01 9.30
N TRP A 17 4.34 1.31 9.36
CA TRP A 17 5.51 2.04 8.90
C TRP A 17 6.59 2.27 9.97
N ASP A 18 6.39 1.84 11.24
CA ASP A 18 7.31 2.17 12.33
C ASP A 18 8.75 1.72 12.03
N GLY A 19 8.95 0.45 11.67
CA GLY A 19 10.30 -0.05 11.37
C GLY A 19 10.94 0.63 10.16
N VAL A 20 10.14 1.04 9.17
CA VAL A 20 10.63 1.82 8.03
C VAL A 20 11.02 3.23 8.50
N ARG A 21 10.20 3.89 9.31
CA ARG A 21 10.46 5.25 9.82
C ARG A 21 11.70 5.29 10.72
N GLU A 22 11.90 4.28 11.53
CA GLU A 22 13.10 4.12 12.38
C GLU A 22 14.36 3.95 11.54
N ALA A 23 14.27 3.30 10.38
CA ALA A 23 15.38 3.06 9.48
C ALA A 23 15.65 4.20 8.49
N LEU A 24 14.71 5.17 8.33
CA LEU A 24 14.92 6.33 7.48
C LEU A 24 15.91 7.32 8.10
N PRO A 25 16.77 8.00 7.30
CA PRO A 25 17.64 9.06 7.78
C PRO A 25 16.85 10.21 8.43
N VAL A 26 17.41 10.79 9.49
CA VAL A 26 16.80 11.90 10.26
C VAL A 26 16.39 13.10 9.38
N GLY A 27 17.03 13.30 8.23
CA GLY A 27 16.70 14.39 7.30
C GLY A 27 15.44 14.18 6.44
N ILE A 28 14.83 12.99 6.47
CA ILE A 28 13.59 12.69 5.74
C ILE A 28 12.40 12.82 6.69
N SER A 29 11.69 13.97 6.61
CA SER A 29 10.44 14.16 7.34
C SER A 29 9.37 13.27 6.74
N CYS A 30 8.78 12.35 7.52
CA CYS A 30 7.71 11.47 7.06
C CYS A 30 6.54 11.40 8.04
N THR A 31 5.34 11.26 7.50
CA THR A 31 4.10 11.12 8.26
C THR A 31 3.33 9.91 7.73
N ALA A 32 3.09 8.93 8.58
CA ALA A 32 2.19 7.84 8.28
C ALA A 32 0.75 8.30 8.52
N LEU A 33 -0.08 8.25 7.48
CA LEU A 33 -1.48 8.62 7.52
C LEU A 33 -2.36 7.38 7.67
N ASP A 34 -3.58 7.57 8.09
CA ASP A 34 -4.60 6.54 8.05
C ASP A 34 -5.52 6.75 6.83
N ASN A 35 -6.06 5.66 6.27
CA ASN A 35 -7.07 5.74 5.22
C ASN A 35 -8.45 5.90 5.87
N PRO A 36 -9.22 6.95 5.58
CA PRO A 36 -10.56 7.11 6.14
C PRO A 36 -11.51 5.99 5.70
N PRO A 37 -12.49 5.58 6.54
CA PRO A 37 -13.36 4.42 6.31
C PRO A 37 -14.46 4.71 5.28
N LEU A 38 -14.09 5.08 4.06
CA LEU A 38 -15.00 5.36 2.95
C LEU A 38 -15.05 4.20 1.97
N GLU A 39 -16.17 4.05 1.27
CA GLU A 39 -16.44 2.95 0.33
C GLU A 39 -16.00 3.25 -1.11
N ASP A 40 -15.27 4.35 -1.31
CA ASP A 40 -14.82 4.83 -2.62
C ASP A 40 -13.38 5.33 -2.55
N ILE A 41 -12.51 4.83 -3.45
CA ILE A 41 -11.07 5.16 -3.47
C ILE A 41 -10.85 6.65 -3.80
N ASP A 42 -11.66 7.24 -4.67
CA ASP A 42 -11.52 8.64 -5.05
C ASP A 42 -11.96 9.57 -3.91
N ALA A 43 -12.98 9.17 -3.16
CA ALA A 43 -13.40 9.90 -1.95
C ALA A 43 -12.34 9.80 -0.83
N ILE A 44 -11.69 8.64 -0.65
CA ILE A 44 -10.56 8.48 0.28
C ILE A 44 -9.42 9.43 -0.13
N ALA A 45 -9.06 9.44 -1.41
CA ALA A 45 -8.01 10.32 -1.95
C ALA A 45 -8.34 11.80 -1.72
N ALA A 46 -9.59 12.22 -2.00
CA ALA A 46 -10.05 13.59 -1.78
C ALA A 46 -9.97 14.00 -0.31
N ALA A 47 -10.37 13.13 0.62
CA ALA A 47 -10.31 13.39 2.05
C ALA A 47 -8.85 13.56 2.53
N ILE A 48 -7.92 12.74 2.06
CA ILE A 48 -6.49 12.87 2.38
C ILE A 48 -5.93 14.19 1.82
N LEU A 49 -6.30 14.56 0.59
CA LEU A 49 -5.86 15.80 -0.05
C LEU A 49 -6.30 17.07 0.69
N GLN A 50 -7.40 17.04 1.47
CA GLN A 50 -7.86 18.16 2.27
C GLN A 50 -6.87 18.53 3.39
N THR A 51 -6.15 17.55 3.94
CA THR A 51 -5.23 17.74 5.05
C THR A 51 -3.75 17.64 4.66
N ALA A 52 -3.49 17.16 3.44
CA ALA A 52 -2.12 17.02 2.91
C ALA A 52 -1.46 18.39 2.69
N PRO A 53 -0.14 18.52 2.90
CA PRO A 53 0.62 19.72 2.56
C PRO A 53 0.42 20.15 1.10
N PRO A 54 0.67 21.41 0.74
CA PRO A 54 0.53 21.89 -0.64
C PRO A 54 1.36 21.05 -1.64
N ARG A 55 2.56 20.62 -1.25
CA ARG A 55 3.44 19.75 -2.03
C ARG A 55 4.02 18.66 -1.12
N PHE A 56 4.10 17.42 -1.61
CA PHE A 56 4.55 16.26 -0.83
C PHE A 56 5.12 15.16 -1.73
N ALA A 57 5.95 14.30 -1.15
CA ALA A 57 6.25 12.97 -1.67
C ALA A 57 5.21 11.99 -1.12
N LEU A 58 4.80 11.00 -1.91
CA LEU A 58 3.73 10.07 -1.56
C LEU A 58 4.19 8.64 -1.74
N ALA A 59 4.07 7.82 -0.71
CA ALA A 59 4.28 6.38 -0.79
C ALA A 59 3.00 5.63 -0.38
N GLY A 60 2.50 4.77 -1.26
CA GLY A 60 1.30 3.97 -1.01
C GLY A 60 1.60 2.48 -1.06
N PHE A 61 1.31 1.76 0.02
CA PHE A 61 1.45 0.32 0.14
C PHE A 61 0.12 -0.39 -0.11
N SER A 62 0.09 -1.35 -1.04
CA SER A 62 -1.07 -2.22 -1.32
C SER A 62 -2.35 -1.41 -1.56
N PHE A 63 -3.35 -1.47 -0.68
CA PHE A 63 -4.54 -0.62 -0.72
C PHE A 63 -4.17 0.88 -0.76
N GLY A 64 -3.20 1.31 0.06
CA GLY A 64 -2.67 2.68 0.03
C GLY A 64 -2.07 3.06 -1.33
N GLY A 65 -1.60 2.10 -2.12
CA GLY A 65 -1.17 2.31 -3.50
C GLY A 65 -2.33 2.62 -4.44
N TYR A 66 -3.51 1.99 -4.27
CA TYR A 66 -4.71 2.37 -5.01
C TYR A 66 -5.13 3.81 -4.70
N VAL A 67 -5.07 4.18 -3.42
CA VAL A 67 -5.35 5.55 -2.96
C VAL A 67 -4.30 6.52 -3.51
N ALA A 68 -3.02 6.17 -3.51
CA ALA A 68 -1.95 7.00 -4.07
C ALA A 68 -2.14 7.26 -5.58
N LEU A 69 -2.56 6.26 -6.34
CA LEU A 69 -2.91 6.44 -7.76
C LEU A 69 -4.16 7.32 -7.96
N ALA A 70 -5.12 7.28 -7.04
CA ALA A 70 -6.28 8.17 -7.08
C ALA A 70 -5.89 9.62 -6.72
N ILE A 71 -5.00 9.81 -5.75
CA ILE A 71 -4.41 11.13 -5.43
C ILE A 71 -3.64 11.66 -6.64
N ALA A 72 -2.84 10.82 -7.30
CA ALA A 72 -2.11 11.19 -8.50
C ALA A 72 -3.05 11.61 -9.65
N ALA A 73 -4.19 10.96 -9.79
CA ALA A 73 -5.19 11.33 -10.80
C ALA A 73 -5.90 12.65 -10.49
N GLN A 74 -6.03 13.03 -9.22
CA GLN A 74 -6.75 14.25 -8.77
C GLN A 74 -5.84 15.45 -8.61
N ALA A 75 -4.56 15.27 -8.23
CA ALA A 75 -3.67 16.34 -7.81
C ALA A 75 -2.19 16.01 -8.10
N MET A 76 -1.87 15.62 -9.33
CA MET A 76 -0.49 15.29 -9.74
C MET A 76 0.47 16.46 -9.53
N ASP A 77 0.01 17.69 -9.71
CA ASP A 77 0.76 18.92 -9.52
C ASP A 77 1.25 19.15 -8.09
N ARG A 78 0.63 18.49 -7.09
CA ARG A 78 1.03 18.52 -5.69
C ARG A 78 2.05 17.44 -5.32
N ILE A 79 2.22 16.41 -6.15
CA ILE A 79 3.12 15.28 -5.92
C ILE A 79 4.49 15.60 -6.47
N GLU A 80 5.52 15.62 -5.61
CA GLU A 80 6.91 15.81 -6.06
C GLU A 80 7.57 14.47 -6.42
N ARG A 81 7.18 13.40 -5.74
CA ARG A 81 7.70 12.04 -5.91
C ARG A 81 6.61 11.03 -5.58
N LEU A 82 6.55 9.90 -6.27
CA LEU A 82 5.55 8.84 -6.04
C LEU A 82 6.22 7.49 -5.79
N ALA A 83 5.84 6.78 -4.74
CA ALA A 83 6.24 5.40 -4.50
C ALA A 83 5.01 4.48 -4.45
N LEU A 84 5.02 3.42 -5.24
CA LEU A 84 3.96 2.41 -5.35
C LEU A 84 4.53 1.07 -4.90
N LEU A 85 4.07 0.60 -3.72
CA LEU A 85 4.69 -0.52 -3.01
C LEU A 85 3.68 -1.69 -2.94
N SER A 86 4.06 -2.86 -3.45
CA SER A 86 3.22 -4.07 -3.43
C SER A 86 1.77 -3.78 -3.82
N THR A 87 1.55 -3.16 -4.98
CA THR A 87 0.23 -2.65 -5.40
C THR A 87 0.00 -2.85 -6.90
N GLY A 88 -1.11 -2.33 -7.43
CA GLY A 88 -1.45 -2.43 -8.84
C GLY A 88 -2.32 -1.29 -9.33
N ALA A 89 -2.45 -1.15 -10.65
CA ALA A 89 -3.26 -0.12 -11.31
C ALA A 89 -4.54 -0.67 -11.97
N ASN A 90 -4.76 -1.99 -11.95
CA ASN A 90 -5.92 -2.61 -12.58
C ASN A 90 -7.15 -2.58 -11.66
N ALA A 91 -8.34 -2.53 -12.27
CA ALA A 91 -9.57 -2.89 -11.57
C ALA A 91 -9.54 -4.37 -11.14
N ASP A 92 -10.35 -4.74 -10.15
CA ASP A 92 -10.52 -6.14 -9.76
C ASP A 92 -11.12 -6.96 -10.91
N ARG A 93 -10.63 -8.17 -11.10
CA ARG A 93 -11.25 -9.16 -11.97
C ARG A 93 -12.51 -9.74 -11.29
N PRO A 94 -13.45 -10.33 -12.05
CA PRO A 94 -14.69 -10.87 -11.49
C PRO A 94 -14.46 -11.84 -10.30
N GLU A 95 -13.43 -12.67 -10.37
CA GLU A 95 -13.08 -13.61 -9.30
C GLU A 95 -12.63 -12.89 -8.03
N ALA A 96 -11.86 -11.81 -8.16
CA ALA A 96 -11.42 -11.00 -7.03
C ALA A 96 -12.62 -10.27 -6.40
N VAL A 97 -13.53 -9.73 -7.20
CA VAL A 97 -14.80 -9.13 -6.75
C VAL A 97 -15.61 -10.14 -5.94
N ALA A 98 -15.80 -11.35 -6.47
CA ALA A 98 -16.53 -12.42 -5.79
C ALA A 98 -15.86 -12.81 -4.45
N ASN A 99 -14.54 -12.93 -4.43
CA ASN A 99 -13.78 -13.24 -3.22
C ASN A 99 -13.90 -12.12 -2.16
N ARG A 100 -13.85 -10.85 -2.57
CA ARG A 100 -14.08 -9.73 -1.63
C ARG A 100 -15.51 -9.73 -1.09
N GLY A 101 -16.51 -10.08 -1.89
CA GLY A 101 -17.88 -10.27 -1.43
C GLY A 101 -17.98 -11.29 -0.30
N LYS A 102 -17.35 -12.47 -0.47
CA LYS A 102 -17.28 -13.51 0.58
C LYS A 102 -16.57 -13.03 1.85
N LEU A 103 -15.49 -12.23 1.71
CA LEU A 103 -14.79 -11.66 2.86
C LEU A 103 -15.66 -10.64 3.61
N ILE A 104 -16.47 -9.84 2.90
CA ILE A 104 -17.44 -8.90 3.50
C ILE A 104 -18.48 -9.68 4.31
N GLU A 105 -19.06 -10.74 3.73
CA GLU A 105 -20.03 -11.60 4.42
C GLU A 105 -19.41 -12.25 5.67
N LEU A 106 -18.21 -12.81 5.55
CA LEU A 106 -17.49 -13.41 6.66
C LEU A 106 -17.21 -12.39 7.78
N ALA A 107 -16.75 -11.19 7.42
CA ALA A 107 -16.46 -10.13 8.39
C ALA A 107 -17.73 -9.71 9.15
N ARG A 108 -18.86 -9.54 8.46
CA ARG A 108 -20.15 -9.14 9.05
C ARG A 108 -20.78 -10.23 9.91
N SER A 109 -20.53 -11.50 9.61
CA SER A 109 -21.01 -12.63 10.41
C SER A 109 -20.16 -12.95 11.65
N GLY A 110 -19.24 -12.06 12.03
CA GLY A 110 -18.38 -12.23 13.21
C GLY A 110 -17.05 -12.94 12.92
N GLY A 111 -16.78 -13.31 11.66
CA GLY A 111 -15.56 -14.01 11.28
C GLY A 111 -14.34 -13.11 11.05
N TYR A 112 -14.45 -11.80 11.24
CA TYR A 112 -13.39 -10.83 10.91
C TYR A 112 -12.03 -11.19 11.54
N ALA A 113 -11.99 -11.52 12.83
CA ALA A 113 -10.76 -11.86 13.54
C ALA A 113 -10.02 -13.07 12.96
N SER A 114 -10.70 -13.95 12.21
CA SER A 114 -10.09 -15.12 11.57
C SER A 114 -9.46 -14.82 10.22
N ILE A 115 -9.74 -13.67 9.61
CA ILE A 115 -9.34 -13.36 8.23
C ILE A 115 -7.82 -13.22 8.14
N ASP A 116 -7.22 -12.49 9.06
CA ASP A 116 -5.78 -12.21 9.04
C ASP A 116 -4.95 -13.52 9.10
N GLY A 117 -5.27 -14.42 10.02
CA GLY A 117 -4.59 -15.71 10.13
C GLY A 117 -4.71 -16.59 8.88
N ARG A 118 -5.87 -16.56 8.21
CA ARG A 118 -6.08 -17.33 6.96
C ARG A 118 -5.24 -16.84 5.79
N LEU A 119 -4.84 -15.56 5.82
CA LEU A 119 -4.08 -14.92 4.75
C LEU A 119 -2.56 -14.97 4.96
N THR A 120 -2.07 -15.37 6.14
CA THR A 120 -0.65 -15.34 6.51
C THR A 120 0.27 -15.93 5.42
N ARG A 121 -0.05 -17.12 4.92
CA ARG A 121 0.76 -17.81 3.89
C ARG A 121 0.82 -17.10 2.55
N PHE A 122 -0.11 -16.19 2.28
CA PHE A 122 -0.13 -15.41 1.04
C PHE A 122 0.50 -14.03 1.23
N LEU A 123 0.50 -13.53 2.46
CA LEU A 123 0.98 -12.19 2.81
C LEU A 123 2.46 -12.16 3.16
N LEU A 124 3.00 -13.26 3.73
CA LEU A 124 4.36 -13.30 4.24
C LEU A 124 5.21 -14.30 3.45
N HIS A 125 6.48 -13.97 3.27
CA HIS A 125 7.51 -14.93 2.84
C HIS A 125 7.56 -16.12 3.81
N ALA A 126 7.94 -17.29 3.32
CA ALA A 126 7.95 -18.52 4.11
C ALA A 126 8.75 -18.38 5.43
N ASP A 127 9.90 -17.70 5.37
CA ASP A 127 10.78 -17.50 6.52
C ASP A 127 10.15 -16.63 7.62
N HIS A 128 9.15 -15.79 7.29
CA HIS A 128 8.51 -14.85 8.20
C HIS A 128 7.15 -15.33 8.71
N GLN A 129 6.59 -16.42 8.16
CA GLN A 129 5.24 -16.88 8.54
C GLN A 129 5.12 -17.29 10.01
N ALA A 130 6.23 -17.78 10.61
CA ALA A 130 6.28 -18.16 12.02
C ALA A 130 6.84 -17.05 12.94
N ASP A 131 7.19 -15.87 12.39
CA ASP A 131 7.70 -14.75 13.19
C ASP A 131 6.61 -14.21 14.11
N ALA A 132 6.82 -14.37 15.43
CA ALA A 132 5.86 -13.97 16.44
C ALA A 132 5.64 -12.46 16.49
N ALA A 133 6.70 -11.65 16.31
CA ALA A 133 6.62 -10.19 16.38
C ALA A 133 5.83 -9.62 15.18
N ILE A 134 6.08 -10.14 13.97
CA ILE A 134 5.32 -9.77 12.78
C ILE A 134 3.84 -10.16 12.94
N ASN A 135 3.55 -11.38 13.38
CA ASN A 135 2.18 -11.87 13.53
C ASN A 135 1.42 -11.13 14.63
N GLU A 136 2.06 -10.81 15.77
CA GLU A 136 1.46 -9.99 16.83
C GLU A 136 1.12 -8.59 16.34
N LYS A 137 2.06 -7.93 15.64
CA LYS A 137 1.85 -6.59 15.07
C LYS A 137 0.71 -6.59 14.05
N ARG A 138 0.65 -7.58 13.16
CA ARG A 138 -0.45 -7.74 12.20
C ARG A 138 -1.80 -7.90 12.89
N THR A 139 -1.87 -8.80 13.87
CA THR A 139 -3.11 -9.04 14.63
C THR A 139 -3.58 -7.79 15.36
N ARG A 140 -2.66 -7.04 15.98
CA ARG A 140 -2.98 -5.76 16.64
C ARG A 140 -3.51 -4.74 15.63
N MET A 141 -2.80 -4.50 14.53
CA MET A 141 -3.25 -3.58 13.49
C MET A 141 -4.61 -3.97 12.92
N SER A 142 -4.83 -5.26 12.61
CA SER A 142 -6.11 -5.75 12.11
C SER A 142 -7.24 -5.50 13.10
N ARG A 143 -7.04 -5.77 14.40
CA ARG A 143 -8.02 -5.49 15.45
C ARG A 143 -8.35 -3.99 15.51
N ASP A 144 -7.33 -3.12 15.50
CA ASP A 144 -7.48 -1.67 15.63
C ASP A 144 -8.07 -1.04 14.34
N TYR A 145 -7.88 -1.70 13.20
CA TYR A 145 -8.51 -1.34 11.93
C TYR A 145 -10.04 -1.52 11.99
N GLY A 146 -10.50 -2.63 12.50
CA GLY A 146 -11.89 -2.91 12.76
C GLY A 146 -12.70 -3.36 11.54
N VAL A 147 -13.84 -4.00 11.83
CA VAL A 147 -14.70 -4.63 10.82
C VAL A 147 -15.35 -3.61 9.88
N GLU A 148 -15.81 -2.48 10.40
CA GLU A 148 -16.52 -1.47 9.60
C GLU A 148 -15.61 -0.85 8.54
N ARG A 149 -14.38 -0.47 8.92
CA ARG A 149 -13.37 0.04 8.00
C ARG A 149 -12.98 -1.02 6.97
N TYR A 150 -12.80 -2.27 7.41
CA TYR A 150 -12.47 -3.37 6.51
C TYR A 150 -13.53 -3.57 5.42
N VAL A 151 -14.81 -3.59 5.81
CA VAL A 151 -15.92 -3.72 4.87
C VAL A 151 -16.00 -2.53 3.92
N ALA A 152 -15.85 -1.31 4.42
CA ALA A 152 -15.84 -0.11 3.58
C ALA A 152 -14.72 -0.16 2.54
N HIS A 153 -13.51 -0.51 2.95
CA HIS A 153 -12.37 -0.57 2.04
C HIS A 153 -12.42 -1.76 1.06
N LEU A 154 -13.04 -2.88 1.42
CA LEU A 154 -13.32 -3.95 0.45
C LEU A 154 -14.29 -3.49 -0.63
N LYS A 155 -15.34 -2.74 -0.28
CA LYS A 155 -16.26 -2.14 -1.25
C LYS A 155 -15.54 -1.13 -2.14
N ALA A 156 -14.68 -0.28 -1.55
CA ALA A 156 -13.84 0.64 -2.31
C ALA A 156 -12.92 -0.10 -3.30
N CYS A 157 -12.35 -1.25 -2.91
CA CYS A 157 -11.57 -2.09 -3.83
C CYS A 157 -12.43 -2.63 -4.98
N ILE A 158 -13.63 -3.12 -4.70
CA ILE A 158 -14.55 -3.68 -5.71
C ILE A 158 -14.93 -2.61 -6.74
N ALA A 159 -15.22 -1.38 -6.27
CA ALA A 159 -15.68 -0.29 -7.12
C ALA A 159 -14.56 0.45 -7.88
N ARG A 160 -13.27 0.27 -7.48
CA ARG A 160 -12.18 1.08 -8.04
C ARG A 160 -12.04 0.91 -9.55
N PRO A 161 -11.87 2.00 -10.29
CA PRO A 161 -11.54 1.94 -11.71
C PRO A 161 -10.09 1.52 -11.93
N ALA A 162 -9.78 1.01 -13.12
CA ALA A 162 -8.40 0.85 -13.57
C ALA A 162 -7.72 2.21 -13.74
N ARG A 163 -6.45 2.33 -13.32
CA ARG A 163 -5.63 3.55 -13.37
C ARG A 163 -4.44 3.45 -14.34
N ASN A 164 -4.54 2.58 -15.34
CA ASN A 164 -3.46 2.37 -16.31
C ASN A 164 -3.12 3.65 -17.11
N THR A 165 -4.11 4.48 -17.41
CA THR A 165 -3.91 5.78 -18.05
C THR A 165 -3.17 6.76 -17.14
N THR A 166 -3.46 6.71 -15.84
CA THR A 166 -2.74 7.50 -14.82
C THR A 166 -1.26 7.14 -14.79
N LEU A 167 -0.91 5.83 -14.85
CA LEU A 167 0.51 5.41 -14.89
C LEU A 167 1.26 6.07 -16.04
N ALA A 168 0.70 6.07 -17.24
CA ALA A 168 1.32 6.66 -18.42
C ALA A 168 1.45 8.19 -18.34
N SER A 169 0.69 8.86 -17.48
CA SER A 169 0.75 10.31 -17.28
C SER A 169 1.70 10.76 -16.18
N ILE A 170 2.22 9.85 -15.34
CA ILE A 170 3.16 10.18 -14.26
C ILE A 170 4.48 10.67 -14.87
N ARG A 171 4.97 11.84 -14.40
CA ARG A 171 6.23 12.46 -14.85
C ARG A 171 7.19 12.74 -13.67
N VAL A 172 6.75 12.52 -12.45
CA VAL A 172 7.59 12.71 -11.27
C VAL A 172 8.49 11.48 -11.05
N PRO A 173 9.64 11.61 -10.38
CA PRO A 173 10.45 10.47 -10.00
C PRO A 173 9.62 9.44 -9.25
N THR A 174 9.59 8.21 -9.76
CA THR A 174 8.71 7.16 -9.25
C THR A 174 9.50 5.94 -8.81
N LEU A 175 9.22 5.45 -7.60
CA LEU A 175 9.71 4.17 -7.10
C LEU A 175 8.58 3.14 -7.16
N ILE A 176 8.85 2.00 -7.74
CA ILE A 176 8.03 0.80 -7.60
C ILE A 176 8.82 -0.18 -6.76
N ALA A 177 8.24 -0.68 -5.66
CA ALA A 177 8.90 -1.68 -4.84
C ALA A 177 7.97 -2.86 -4.54
N VAL A 178 8.55 -4.07 -4.52
CA VAL A 178 7.80 -5.30 -4.33
C VAL A 178 8.69 -6.38 -3.72
N GLY A 179 8.12 -7.22 -2.86
CA GLY A 179 8.78 -8.45 -2.42
C GLY A 179 8.88 -9.45 -3.58
N ARG A 180 10.02 -10.14 -3.70
CA ARG A 180 10.20 -11.13 -4.77
C ARG A 180 9.14 -12.22 -4.72
N GLU A 181 8.74 -12.61 -3.54
CA GLU A 181 7.78 -13.67 -3.27
C GLU A 181 6.38 -13.13 -2.92
N ASP A 182 6.04 -11.92 -3.38
CA ASP A 182 4.69 -11.36 -3.21
C ASP A 182 3.67 -12.16 -4.02
N LEU A 183 2.83 -12.93 -3.32
CA LEU A 183 1.78 -13.77 -3.91
C LEU A 183 0.45 -13.01 -4.12
N ILE A 184 0.31 -11.81 -3.56
CA ILE A 184 -0.89 -10.97 -3.70
C ILE A 184 -0.79 -10.08 -4.93
N THR A 185 0.36 -9.42 -5.08
CA THR A 185 0.66 -8.54 -6.22
C THR A 185 2.02 -8.96 -6.81
N PRO A 186 2.05 -9.95 -7.70
CA PRO A 186 3.29 -10.58 -8.16
C PRO A 186 4.26 -9.60 -8.84
N LEU A 187 5.56 -9.90 -8.77
CA LEU A 187 6.64 -9.10 -9.36
C LEU A 187 6.35 -8.71 -10.82
N THR A 188 5.81 -9.63 -11.63
CA THR A 188 5.49 -9.37 -13.05
C THR A 188 4.52 -8.21 -13.24
N GLN A 189 3.59 -7.99 -12.29
CA GLN A 189 2.67 -6.85 -12.31
C GLN A 189 3.42 -5.53 -12.07
N HIS A 190 4.42 -5.52 -11.20
CA HIS A 190 5.23 -4.36 -10.88
C HIS A 190 6.22 -4.02 -12.02
N GLU A 191 6.77 -5.03 -12.66
CA GLU A 191 7.56 -4.86 -13.89
C GLU A 191 6.72 -4.22 -15.01
N ASP A 192 5.45 -4.63 -15.16
CA ASP A 192 4.54 -4.00 -16.13
C ASP A 192 4.25 -2.54 -15.77
N MET A 193 4.01 -2.23 -14.50
CA MET A 193 3.82 -0.85 -14.04
C MET A 193 5.07 0.01 -14.28
N ALA A 194 6.27 -0.53 -13.98
CA ALA A 194 7.53 0.17 -14.19
C ALA A 194 7.76 0.51 -15.67
N ARG A 195 7.43 -0.41 -16.59
CA ARG A 195 7.53 -0.14 -18.04
C ARG A 195 6.58 0.97 -18.53
N ARG A 196 5.46 1.19 -17.81
CA ARG A 196 4.44 2.19 -18.21
C ARG A 196 4.72 3.58 -17.67
N ILE A 197 5.56 3.72 -16.65
CA ILE A 197 5.91 5.00 -16.03
C ILE A 197 7.30 5.43 -16.52
N PRO A 198 7.43 6.53 -17.27
CA PRO A 198 8.70 6.91 -17.93
C PRO A 198 9.90 7.11 -17.01
N ALA A 199 9.66 7.47 -15.75
CA ALA A 199 10.71 7.79 -14.77
C ALA A 199 10.62 6.86 -13.54
N ALA A 200 10.30 5.57 -13.75
CA ALA A 200 10.18 4.63 -12.66
C ALA A 200 11.45 3.80 -12.44
N ASP A 201 11.90 3.74 -11.19
CA ASP A 201 12.85 2.74 -10.70
C ASP A 201 12.07 1.56 -10.10
N LEU A 202 12.53 0.34 -10.36
CA LEU A 202 12.00 -0.88 -9.74
C LEU A 202 12.98 -1.41 -8.70
N ALA A 203 12.51 -1.53 -7.45
CA ALA A 203 13.23 -2.18 -6.35
C ALA A 203 12.55 -3.51 -6.02
N VAL A 204 13.28 -4.61 -6.14
CA VAL A 204 12.84 -5.94 -5.75
C VAL A 204 13.48 -6.28 -4.41
N LEU A 205 12.67 -6.60 -3.41
CA LEU A 205 13.10 -6.93 -2.06
C LEU A 205 13.19 -8.46 -1.94
N GLU A 206 14.39 -8.97 -1.71
CA GLU A 206 14.65 -10.40 -1.59
C GLU A 206 14.14 -10.94 -0.26
N HIS A 207 13.76 -12.23 -0.20
CA HIS A 207 13.19 -12.89 0.97
C HIS A 207 12.00 -12.13 1.57
N CYS A 208 11.14 -11.61 0.72
CA CYS A 208 10.06 -10.70 1.10
C CYS A 208 8.78 -11.05 0.34
N GLY A 209 7.70 -11.26 1.07
CA GLY A 209 6.37 -11.43 0.54
C GLY A 209 5.66 -10.10 0.28
N HIS A 210 4.36 -10.06 0.59
CA HIS A 210 3.54 -8.87 0.33
C HIS A 210 3.78 -7.75 1.34
N LEU A 211 4.03 -8.09 2.63
CA LEU A 211 4.12 -7.13 3.72
C LEU A 211 5.52 -6.52 3.87
N ALA A 212 6.08 -6.02 2.78
CA ALA A 212 7.42 -5.44 2.71
C ALA A 212 7.76 -4.46 3.86
N PRO A 213 6.85 -3.58 4.35
CA PRO A 213 7.17 -2.71 5.48
C PRO A 213 7.41 -3.45 6.81
N LEU A 214 6.91 -4.68 6.96
CA LEU A 214 7.14 -5.52 8.14
C LEU A 214 8.29 -6.52 7.92
N GLU A 215 8.37 -7.09 6.73
CA GLU A 215 9.31 -8.17 6.41
C GLU A 215 10.73 -7.66 6.10
N ALA A 216 10.83 -6.50 5.45
CA ALA A 216 12.10 -5.94 4.99
C ALA A 216 12.18 -4.41 5.26
N PRO A 217 11.90 -3.91 6.49
CA PRO A 217 11.80 -2.48 6.76
C PRO A 217 13.08 -1.70 6.42
N THR A 218 14.25 -2.25 6.72
CA THR A 218 15.55 -1.61 6.45
C THR A 218 15.82 -1.54 4.94
N ALA A 219 15.57 -2.62 4.20
CA ALA A 219 15.76 -2.64 2.74
C ALA A 219 14.79 -1.68 2.04
N LEU A 220 13.53 -1.64 2.49
CA LEU A 220 12.54 -0.69 1.98
C LEU A 220 12.91 0.75 2.30
N ALA A 221 13.38 1.04 3.53
CA ALA A 221 13.85 2.37 3.91
C ALA A 221 15.07 2.81 3.07
N ALA A 222 15.99 1.92 2.76
CA ALA A 222 17.12 2.21 1.86
C ALA A 222 16.63 2.56 0.44
N ALA A 223 15.67 1.83 -0.11
CA ALA A 223 15.07 2.12 -1.42
C ALA A 223 14.33 3.48 -1.41
N LEU A 224 13.55 3.77 -0.37
CA LEU A 224 12.87 5.06 -0.19
C LEU A 224 13.89 6.21 0.00
N THR A 225 14.97 5.99 0.73
CA THR A 225 16.03 6.99 0.92
C THR A 225 16.69 7.35 -0.41
N LYS A 226 17.10 6.34 -1.18
CA LYS A 226 17.68 6.55 -2.50
C LYS A 226 16.73 7.36 -3.39
N TRP A 227 15.49 6.94 -3.47
CA TRP A 227 14.45 7.61 -4.28
C TRP A 227 14.17 9.05 -3.81
N MET A 228 14.17 9.32 -2.51
CA MET A 228 13.95 10.66 -1.96
C MET A 228 15.11 11.63 -2.25
N THR A 229 16.33 11.13 -2.45
CA THR A 229 17.56 11.93 -2.59
C THR A 229 18.06 12.08 -4.03
N GLN A 230 17.48 11.36 -4.97
CA GLN A 230 17.71 11.56 -6.42
C GLN A 230 17.03 12.85 -6.92
#